data_5b699efd85db4d1aa308a9dff0e7e2df
#
_entry.id   5b699efd85db4d1aa308a9dff0e7e2df
#
_cell.length_a   1.000
_cell.length_b   1.000
_cell.length_c   1.000
_cell.angle_alpha   90.00
_cell.angle_beta   90.00
_cell.angle_gamma   90.00
#
_symmetry.space_group_name_H-M   'P 1'
#
loop_
_entity.id
_entity.type
_entity.pdbx_description
1 polymer ?
#
loop_
_entity_poly.entity_id
_entity_poly.type
_entity_poly.pdbx_seq_one_letter_code
_entity_poly.pdbx_strand_id
1 'polypeptide(L)' 'MTDLTITPGCTVLVAGFEDIPEHSFRVEEAFEDCITGTALTGPLAGEYGEPDIALVLQVLAGPT' A
#
# COMPACT_ATOMS: atom_id res chain seq x y z
N MET A 1 -6.53 -16.92 -10.40
CA MET A 1 -5.77 -16.36 -9.29
C MET A 1 -5.06 -15.10 -9.73
N THR A 2 -5.14 -14.08 -8.91
CA THR A 2 -4.56 -12.79 -9.25
C THR A 2 -3.21 -12.64 -8.58
N ASP A 3 -2.21 -12.37 -9.39
CA ASP A 3 -0.88 -12.06 -8.90
C ASP A 3 -0.79 -10.55 -8.72
N LEU A 4 -0.59 -10.12 -7.49
CA LEU A 4 -0.34 -8.71 -7.23
C LEU A 4 1.14 -8.46 -7.41
N THR A 5 1.51 -7.86 -8.52
CA THR A 5 2.89 -7.48 -8.74
C THR A 5 3.12 -6.11 -8.14
N ILE A 6 3.76 -6.09 -6.99
CA ILE A 6 4.03 -4.85 -6.27
C ILE A 6 5.49 -4.51 -6.44
N THR A 7 5.77 -3.36 -7.03
CA THR A 7 7.13 -2.90 -7.27
C THR A 7 7.31 -1.52 -6.66
N PRO A 8 8.55 -1.13 -6.35
CA PRO A 8 8.80 0.23 -5.85
C PRO A 8 8.26 1.29 -6.80
N GLY A 9 7.61 2.28 -6.24
CA GLY A 9 7.02 3.38 -7.00
C GLY A 9 5.57 3.19 -7.37
N CYS A 10 5.01 1.97 -7.22
CA CYS A 10 3.61 1.77 -7.54
C CYS A 10 2.71 2.30 -6.43
N THR A 11 1.43 2.49 -6.76
CA THR A 11 0.41 2.91 -5.80
C THR A 11 -0.55 1.75 -5.61
N VAL A 12 -0.83 1.42 -4.36
CA VAL A 12 -1.72 0.30 -4.02
C VAL A 12 -2.85 0.79 -3.13
N LEU A 13 -3.91 0.00 -3.07
CA LEU A 13 -5.01 0.21 -2.14
C LEU A 13 -4.77 -0.68 -0.93
N VAL A 14 -4.69 -0.08 0.24
CA VAL A 14 -4.47 -0.79 1.50
C VAL A 14 -5.79 -0.87 2.25
N ALA A 15 -6.10 -2.07 2.75
CA ALA A 15 -7.33 -2.31 3.50
C ALA A 15 -7.38 -1.46 4.76
N GLY A 16 -8.58 -1.07 5.16
CA GLY A 16 -8.77 -0.37 6.43
C GLY A 16 -8.53 -1.30 7.60
N PHE A 17 -8.17 -0.71 8.73
CA PHE A 17 -8.00 -1.46 9.97
C PHE A 17 -8.30 -0.55 11.14
N GLU A 18 -8.90 -1.10 12.18
CA GLU A 18 -9.31 -0.33 13.35
C GLU A 18 -10.12 0.89 12.92
N ASP A 19 -9.68 2.08 13.27
CA ASP A 19 -10.38 3.32 12.91
C ASP A 19 -9.88 3.92 11.60
N ILE A 20 -8.97 3.25 10.91
CA ILE A 20 -8.37 3.74 9.68
C ILE A 20 -9.11 3.13 8.48
N PRO A 21 -9.72 3.95 7.60
CA PRO A 21 -10.39 3.41 6.41
C PRO A 21 -9.37 2.96 5.37
N GLU A 22 -9.84 2.22 4.37
CA GLU A 22 -8.94 1.85 3.29
C GLU A 22 -8.46 3.12 2.59
N HIS A 23 -7.22 3.07 2.12
CA HIS A 23 -6.59 4.26 1.57
C HIS A 23 -5.54 3.87 0.55
N SER A 24 -5.13 4.83 -0.28
CA SER A 24 -4.06 4.60 -1.23
C SER A 24 -2.71 4.80 -0.57
N PHE A 25 -1.71 4.09 -1.08
CA PHE A 25 -0.40 4.02 -0.46
C PHE A 25 0.65 3.90 -1.55
N ARG A 26 1.70 4.71 -1.46
CA ARG A 26 2.79 4.68 -2.42
C ARG A 26 3.89 3.78 -1.90
N VAL A 27 4.22 2.75 -2.67
CA VAL A 27 5.21 1.76 -2.26
C VAL A 27 6.61 2.28 -2.54
N GLU A 28 7.47 2.25 -1.52
CA GLU A 28 8.89 2.57 -1.69
C GLU A 28 9.72 1.32 -1.82
N GLU A 29 9.41 0.30 -1.00
CA GLU A 29 10.05 -1.00 -1.11
C GLU A 29 9.03 -2.09 -0.86
N ALA A 30 9.23 -3.23 -1.50
CA ALA A 30 8.34 -4.38 -1.33
C ALA A 30 9.14 -5.57 -0.85
N PHE A 31 8.64 -6.22 0.20
CA PHE A 31 9.25 -7.41 0.78
C PHE A 31 8.28 -8.57 0.69
N GLU A 32 8.69 -9.75 1.13
CA GLU A 32 7.85 -10.93 1.03
C GLU A 32 6.56 -10.81 1.85
N ASP A 33 6.64 -10.16 3.00
CA ASP A 33 5.54 -10.12 3.95
C ASP A 33 4.99 -8.73 4.19
N CYS A 34 5.64 -7.69 3.70
CA CYS A 34 5.17 -6.33 3.90
C CYS A 34 5.68 -5.40 2.81
N ILE A 35 5.11 -4.20 2.77
CA ILE A 35 5.61 -3.14 1.91
C ILE A 35 5.92 -1.94 2.80
N THR A 36 6.78 -1.07 2.32
CA THR A 36 7.06 0.18 3.02
C THR A 36 6.77 1.34 2.10
N GLY A 37 6.44 2.47 2.67
CA GLY A 37 6.15 3.66 1.87
C GLY A 37 5.35 4.68 2.63
N THR A 38 4.54 5.44 1.89
CA THR A 38 3.81 6.57 2.42
C THR A 38 2.33 6.49 2.03
N ALA A 39 1.46 6.70 3.00
CA ALA A 39 0.03 6.78 2.72
C ALA A 39 -0.24 8.07 1.94
N LEU A 40 -1.12 7.98 0.95
CA LEU A 40 -1.44 9.12 0.08
C LEU A 40 -2.77 9.77 0.45
N THR A 41 -3.70 8.99 0.97
CA THR A 41 -5.02 9.50 1.33
C THR A 41 -5.41 9.01 2.72
N GLY A 42 -6.49 9.58 3.25
CA GLY A 42 -7.03 9.19 4.54
C GLY A 42 -6.30 9.85 5.70
N PRO A 43 -6.63 9.43 6.93
CA PRO A 43 -6.06 10.08 8.12
C PRO A 43 -4.54 9.92 8.26
N LEU A 44 -3.96 8.95 7.57
CA LEU A 44 -2.51 8.74 7.62
C LEU A 44 -1.77 9.36 6.44
N ALA A 45 -2.45 10.17 5.62
CA ALA A 45 -1.83 10.77 4.44
C ALA A 45 -0.54 11.48 4.80
N GLY A 46 0.54 11.16 4.09
CA GLY A 46 1.86 11.73 4.34
C GLY A 46 2.68 10.98 5.36
N GLU A 47 2.10 9.99 6.04
CA GLU A 47 2.81 9.23 7.06
C GLU A 47 3.48 8.00 6.46
N TYR A 48 4.68 7.72 6.92
CA TYR A 48 5.39 6.50 6.56
C TYR A 48 4.73 5.30 7.25
N GLY A 49 4.67 4.17 6.56
CA GLY A 49 4.12 2.97 7.14
C GLY A 49 4.72 1.72 6.53
N GLU A 50 4.44 0.59 7.18
CA GLU A 50 4.93 -0.72 6.76
C GLU A 50 3.79 -1.73 6.82
N PRO A 51 2.74 -1.56 5.98
CA PRO A 51 1.61 -2.47 6.05
C PRO A 51 1.98 -3.89 5.61
N ASP A 52 1.31 -4.86 6.23
CA ASP A 52 1.45 -6.25 5.87
C ASP A 52 0.95 -6.42 4.42
N ILE A 53 1.61 -7.30 3.67
CA ILE A 53 1.23 -7.57 2.29
C ILE A 53 -0.22 -8.06 2.19
N ALA A 54 -0.72 -8.73 3.23
CA ALA A 54 -2.09 -9.21 3.26
C ALA A 54 -3.12 -8.07 3.26
N LEU A 55 -2.69 -6.85 3.59
CA LEU A 55 -3.58 -5.69 3.60
C LEU A 55 -3.68 -5.03 2.22
N VAL A 56 -2.86 -5.42 1.27
CA VAL A 56 -2.91 -4.85 -0.06
C VAL A 56 -4.04 -5.48 -0.84
N LEU A 57 -5.02 -4.67 -1.22
CA LEU A 57 -6.22 -5.14 -1.91
C LEU A 57 -6.03 -5.16 -3.43
N GLN A 58 -5.36 -4.17 -3.97
CA GLN A 58 -5.10 -4.11 -5.41
C GLN A 58 -4.02 -3.08 -5.72
N VAL A 59 -3.44 -3.20 -6.90
CA VAL A 59 -2.50 -2.21 -7.41
C VAL A 59 -3.31 -1.20 -8.21
N LEU A 60 -3.26 0.06 -7.81
CA LEU A 60 -4.03 1.13 -8.46
C LEU A 60 -3.29 1.72 -9.65
N ALA A 61 -1.97 1.85 -9.54
CA ALA A 61 -1.16 2.43 -10.61
C ALA A 61 0.24 1.85 -10.54
N GLY A 62 0.85 1.66 -11.69
CA GLY A 62 2.22 1.17 -11.76
C GLY A 62 3.22 2.26 -11.39
N PRO A 63 4.50 1.91 -11.36
CA PRO A 63 5.53 2.90 -11.08
C PRO A 63 5.59 3.94 -12.20
N THR A 64 5.88 5.16 -11.80
CA THR A 64 6.00 6.26 -12.76
C THR A 64 7.44 6.63 -12.99
#